data_541ff6f5b412b22979862cde42c9df3b
#
_entry.id   541ff6f5b412b22979862cde42c9df3b
#
_cell.length_a   1.000
_cell.length_b   1.000
_cell.length_c   1.000
_cell.angle_alpha   90.00
_cell.angle_beta   90.00
_cell.angle_gamma   90.00
#
_symmetry.space_group_name_H-M   'P 1'
#
loop_
_entity.id
_entity.type
_entity.pdbx_description
1 polymer ?
#
loop_
_entity_poly.entity_id
_entity_poly.type
_entity_poly.pdbx_seq_one_letter_code
_entity_poly.pdbx_strand_id
1 'polypeptide(L)'
;FFKLLTLIIGESLTSINSDPDNVFGKYNIDSRLNKLVLVLQEADNLRAFSGKIKDTITCRTTNLANKGTKQITVRDFTRLFVFSNNDNILKIEPDDRRWVIYNCFDFLFNKY
;
A
#
# COMPACT_ATOMS: atom_id res chain seq x y z
N PHE A 1 0.09 5.39 14.00
CA PHE A 1 -0.25 6.24 12.86
C PHE A 1 -1.46 5.74 12.08
N PHE A 2 -1.47 4.50 11.66
CA PHE A 2 -2.60 3.95 10.89
C PHE A 2 -3.88 3.79 11.73
N LYS A 3 -3.78 3.60 13.04
CA LYS A 3 -4.96 3.62 13.92
C LYS A 3 -5.62 5.00 13.93
N LEU A 4 -4.83 6.05 13.91
CA LEU A 4 -5.34 7.42 13.81
C LEU A 4 -6.03 7.65 12.46
N LEU A 5 -5.43 7.19 11.38
CA LEU A 5 -6.05 7.25 10.06
C LEU A 5 -7.38 6.50 10.01
N THR A 6 -7.45 5.33 10.63
CA THR A 6 -8.67 4.53 10.71
C THR A 6 -9.78 5.26 11.47
N LEU A 7 -9.44 5.97 12.55
CA LEU A 7 -10.39 6.77 13.31
C LEU A 7 -10.92 7.97 12.52
N ILE A 8 -10.07 8.61 11.73
CA ILE A 8 -10.44 9.81 10.96
C ILE A 8 -11.25 9.45 9.71
N ILE A 9 -10.79 8.47 8.95
CA ILE A 9 -11.34 8.13 7.63
C ILE A 9 -12.46 7.11 7.73
N GLY A 10 -12.39 6.21 8.70
CA GLY A 10 -13.32 5.11 8.89
C GLY A 10 -12.69 3.77 8.56
N GLU A 11 -13.06 2.77 9.33
CA GLU A 11 -12.53 1.41 9.20
C GLU A 11 -12.89 0.77 7.86
N SER A 12 -14.10 1.03 7.37
CA SER A 12 -14.57 0.48 6.09
C SER A 12 -13.82 1.01 4.87
N LEU A 13 -13.19 2.17 4.98
CA LEU A 13 -12.43 2.82 3.90
C LEU A 13 -10.92 2.61 4.02
N THR A 14 -10.47 1.91 5.05
CA THR A 14 -9.07 1.66 5.33
C THR A 14 -8.78 0.16 5.22
N SER A 15 -7.72 -0.19 4.48
CA SER A 15 -7.25 -1.56 4.35
C SER A 15 -5.84 -1.69 4.92
N ILE A 16 -5.63 -2.61 5.84
CA ILE A 16 -4.35 -2.86 6.47
C ILE A 16 -3.94 -4.30 6.15
N ASN A 17 -2.79 -4.46 5.52
CA ASN A 17 -2.28 -5.76 5.07
C ASN A 17 -0.80 -5.90 5.39
N SER A 18 -0.37 -7.11 5.70
CA SER A 18 1.04 -7.45 5.87
C SER A 18 1.61 -8.26 4.70
N ASP A 19 0.75 -8.79 3.85
CA ASP A 19 1.16 -9.54 2.67
C ASP A 19 0.89 -8.73 1.39
N PRO A 20 1.95 -8.32 0.65
CA PRO A 20 1.77 -7.59 -0.60
C PRO A 20 0.96 -8.33 -1.67
N ASP A 21 0.96 -9.65 -1.64
CA ASP A 21 0.20 -10.45 -2.61
C ASP A 21 -1.32 -10.28 -2.48
N ASN A 22 -1.81 -9.99 -1.28
CA ASN A 22 -3.22 -9.70 -1.05
C ASN A 22 -3.67 -8.39 -1.69
N VAL A 23 -2.74 -7.48 -1.95
CA VAL A 23 -3.00 -6.15 -2.48
C VAL A 23 -2.68 -6.06 -3.97
N PHE A 24 -1.54 -6.58 -4.38
CA PHE A 24 -1.02 -6.48 -5.75
C PHE A 24 -1.08 -7.81 -6.50
N GLY A 25 -1.52 -8.88 -5.86
CA GLY A 25 -1.65 -10.18 -6.48
C GLY A 25 -2.92 -10.32 -7.32
N LYS A 26 -3.15 -11.54 -7.78
CA LYS A 26 -4.25 -11.85 -8.70
C LYS A 26 -5.64 -11.66 -8.08
N TYR A 27 -5.78 -11.96 -6.80
CA TYR A 27 -7.06 -11.94 -6.07
C TYR A 27 -7.02 -10.84 -4.99
N ASN A 28 -7.26 -9.61 -5.40
CA ASN A 28 -7.01 -8.43 -4.58
C ASN A 28 -8.27 -7.62 -4.24
N ILE A 29 -9.46 -8.12 -4.57
CA ILE A 29 -10.69 -7.35 -4.46
C ILE A 29 -11.00 -6.96 -3.00
N ASP A 30 -10.82 -7.89 -2.06
CA ASP A 30 -11.18 -7.67 -0.65
C ASP A 30 -10.31 -6.58 -0.01
N SER A 31 -9.07 -6.47 -0.44
CA SER A 31 -8.13 -5.50 0.11
C SER A 31 -8.24 -4.13 -0.53
N ARG A 32 -8.83 -4.03 -1.71
CA ARG A 32 -8.77 -2.80 -2.51
C ARG A 32 -10.10 -2.18 -2.86
N LEU A 33 -11.17 -2.94 -2.91
CA LEU A 33 -12.48 -2.43 -3.31
C LEU A 33 -13.01 -1.42 -2.29
N ASN A 34 -13.38 -0.23 -2.77
CA ASN A 34 -13.93 0.85 -1.95
C ASN A 34 -13.01 1.30 -0.79
N LYS A 35 -11.70 1.26 -1.01
CA LYS A 35 -10.71 1.70 -0.02
C LYS A 35 -10.10 3.03 -0.46
N LEU A 36 -9.96 3.95 0.49
CA LEU A 36 -9.26 5.22 0.31
C LEU A 36 -7.82 5.17 0.80
N VAL A 37 -7.57 4.38 1.83
CA VAL A 37 -6.24 4.22 2.43
C VAL A 37 -5.86 2.75 2.42
N LEU A 38 -4.69 2.48 1.90
CA LEU A 38 -4.10 1.16 1.83
C LEU A 38 -2.78 1.17 2.59
N VAL A 39 -2.70 0.37 3.63
CA VAL A 39 -1.52 0.29 4.48
C VAL A 39 -0.88 -1.08 4.32
N LEU A 40 0.40 -1.11 3.98
CA LEU A 40 1.24 -2.29 4.01
C LEU A 40 2.14 -2.21 5.25
N GLN A 41 1.95 -3.14 6.17
CA GLN A 41 2.76 -3.26 7.39
C GLN A 41 3.86 -4.29 7.19
N GLU A 42 5.03 -4.04 7.77
CA GLU A 42 6.14 -4.98 7.79
C GLU A 42 6.46 -5.55 6.40
N ALA A 43 6.35 -4.69 5.39
CA ALA A 43 6.59 -5.08 4.02
C ALA A 43 8.07 -5.42 3.82
N ASP A 44 8.35 -6.61 3.30
CA ASP A 44 9.71 -7.04 3.05
C ASP A 44 10.10 -6.81 1.60
N ASN A 45 9.58 -7.55 0.67
CA ASN A 45 10.03 -7.50 -0.71
C ASN A 45 8.91 -7.03 -1.65
N LEU A 46 8.95 -5.75 -2.00
CA LEU A 46 7.99 -5.17 -2.94
C LEU A 46 8.54 -5.06 -4.36
N ARG A 47 9.78 -5.48 -4.61
CA ARG A 47 10.41 -5.35 -5.94
C ARG A 47 9.66 -6.16 -7.00
N ALA A 48 9.13 -7.31 -6.63
CA ALA A 48 8.33 -8.14 -7.54
C ALA A 48 7.04 -7.45 -8.01
N PHE A 49 6.56 -6.49 -7.24
CA PHE A 49 5.32 -5.76 -7.52
C PHE A 49 5.56 -4.33 -7.97
N SER A 50 6.79 -3.95 -8.31
CA SER A 50 7.15 -2.55 -8.59
C SER A 50 6.31 -1.93 -9.71
N GLY A 51 6.02 -2.65 -10.78
CA GLY A 51 5.16 -2.19 -11.84
C GLY A 51 3.72 -1.94 -11.37
N LYS A 52 3.16 -2.87 -10.62
CA LYS A 52 1.79 -2.74 -10.08
C LYS A 52 1.69 -1.61 -9.05
N ILE A 53 2.73 -1.37 -8.27
CA ILE A 53 2.78 -0.26 -7.32
C ILE A 53 2.79 1.07 -8.07
N LYS A 54 3.62 1.19 -9.10
CA LYS A 54 3.65 2.39 -9.95
C LYS A 54 2.28 2.66 -10.57
N ASP A 55 1.64 1.64 -11.09
CA ASP A 55 0.29 1.75 -11.66
C ASP A 55 -0.73 2.19 -10.60
N THR A 56 -0.67 1.64 -9.42
CA THR A 56 -1.55 2.02 -8.30
C THR A 56 -1.42 3.50 -7.95
N ILE A 57 -0.21 4.02 -7.99
CA ILE A 57 0.04 5.43 -7.64
C ILE A 57 -0.39 6.38 -8.77
N THR A 58 -0.22 5.97 -10.03
CA THR A 58 -0.38 6.87 -11.18
C THR A 58 -1.68 6.68 -11.95
N CYS A 59 -2.27 5.48 -11.98
CA CYS A 59 -3.46 5.21 -12.76
C CYS A 59 -4.73 5.62 -12.01
N ARG A 60 -5.72 6.06 -12.77
CA ARG A 60 -7.04 6.46 -12.23
C ARG A 60 -7.99 5.28 -12.07
N THR A 61 -7.68 4.17 -12.72
CA THR A 61 -8.49 2.95 -12.68
C THR A 61 -7.61 1.77 -12.28
N THR A 62 -8.21 0.77 -11.68
CA THR A 62 -7.54 -0.48 -11.34
C THR A 62 -8.45 -1.68 -11.62
N ASN A 63 -7.84 -2.81 -11.91
CA ASN A 63 -8.53 -4.07 -12.12
C ASN A 63 -8.51 -4.89 -10.85
N LEU A 64 -9.69 -5.29 -10.39
CA LEU A 64 -9.87 -6.08 -9.18
C LEU A 64 -10.48 -7.43 -9.52
N ALA A 65 -9.98 -8.48 -8.89
CA ALA A 65 -10.45 -9.83 -9.12
C ALA A 65 -10.63 -10.60 -7.81
N ASN A 66 -11.58 -11.52 -7.84
CA ASN A 66 -11.76 -12.52 -6.79
C ASN A 66 -11.70 -13.91 -7.43
N LYS A 67 -11.41 -14.92 -6.61
CA LYS A 67 -11.36 -16.31 -7.09
C LYS A 67 -12.72 -16.74 -7.61
N GLY A 68 -12.78 -17.23 -8.86
CA GLY A 68 -14.00 -17.71 -9.49
C GLY A 68 -14.92 -16.63 -10.07
N THR A 69 -14.55 -15.36 -10.02
CA THR A 69 -15.34 -14.26 -10.60
C THR A 69 -14.58 -13.52 -11.67
N LYS A 70 -15.32 -12.80 -12.51
CA LYS A 70 -14.69 -11.97 -13.54
C LYS A 70 -13.99 -10.78 -12.90
N GLN A 71 -12.87 -10.39 -13.50
CA GLN A 71 -12.18 -9.15 -13.19
C GLN A 71 -13.07 -7.94 -13.46
N ILE A 72 -13.09 -7.01 -12.53
CA ILE A 72 -13.81 -5.73 -12.68
C ILE A 72 -12.82 -4.58 -12.74
N THR A 73 -13.18 -3.54 -13.48
CA THR A 73 -12.41 -2.30 -13.56
C THR A 73 -13.13 -1.21 -12.76
N VAL A 74 -12.45 -0.61 -11.82
CA VAL A 74 -13.01 0.44 -10.95
C VAL A 74 -12.11 1.66 -10.92
N ARG A 75 -12.66 2.82 -10.57
CA ARG A 75 -11.86 4.01 -10.32
C ARG A 75 -11.07 3.83 -9.03
N ASP A 76 -9.81 4.23 -9.06
CA ASP A 76 -8.88 4.06 -7.94
C ASP A 76 -8.60 5.41 -7.29
N PHE A 77 -9.06 5.58 -6.06
CA PHE A 77 -8.81 6.75 -5.22
C PHE A 77 -7.88 6.45 -4.05
N THR A 78 -7.25 5.28 -4.08
CA THR A 78 -6.45 4.76 -2.97
C THR A 78 -5.15 5.53 -2.79
N ARG A 79 -4.80 5.81 -1.55
CA ARG A 79 -3.49 6.31 -1.13
C ARG A 79 -2.73 5.21 -0.41
N LEU A 80 -1.50 5.00 -0.79
CA LEU A 80 -0.67 3.90 -0.30
C LEU A 80 0.30 4.37 0.77
N PHE A 81 0.31 3.67 1.90
CA PHE A 81 1.28 3.83 2.98
C PHE A 81 2.03 2.51 3.17
N VAL A 82 3.35 2.58 3.19
CA VAL A 82 4.20 1.40 3.36
C VAL A 82 5.09 1.60 4.58
N PHE A 83 5.05 0.65 5.48
CA PHE A 83 5.88 0.62 6.68
C PHE A 83 6.82 -0.58 6.62
N SER A 84 8.11 -0.34 6.80
CA SER A 84 9.11 -1.40 6.77
C SER A 84 10.33 -1.03 7.62
N ASN A 85 10.96 -2.05 8.15
CA ASN A 85 12.28 -1.95 8.80
C ASN A 85 13.43 -2.17 7.82
N ASN A 86 13.14 -2.47 6.56
CA ASN A 86 14.13 -2.78 5.54
C ASN A 86 14.27 -1.60 4.56
N ASP A 87 15.49 -1.09 4.41
CA ASP A 87 15.77 0.04 3.51
C ASP A 87 15.71 -0.32 2.03
N ASN A 88 15.78 -1.60 1.68
CA ASN A 88 15.87 -2.09 0.30
C ASN A 88 14.62 -2.82 -0.19
N ILE A 89 13.45 -2.48 0.35
CA ILE A 89 12.20 -3.16 -0.01
C ILE A 89 11.74 -2.84 -1.43
N LEU A 90 12.10 -1.69 -1.95
CA LEU A 90 11.64 -1.19 -3.24
C LEU A 90 12.75 -0.40 -3.91
N LYS A 91 12.89 -0.58 -5.23
CA LYS A 91 13.80 0.24 -6.02
C LYS A 91 13.12 1.55 -6.40
N ILE A 92 13.66 2.65 -5.89
CA ILE A 92 13.18 4.00 -6.18
C ILE A 92 14.25 4.75 -6.96
N GLU A 93 13.89 5.25 -8.14
CA GLU A 93 14.80 6.05 -8.95
C GLU A 93 15.03 7.42 -8.29
N PRO A 94 16.21 8.03 -8.45
CA PRO A 94 16.53 9.31 -7.79
C PRO A 94 15.60 10.46 -8.14
N ASP A 95 14.99 10.42 -9.32
CA ASP A 95 14.08 11.44 -9.84
C ASP A 95 12.60 11.06 -9.72
N ASP A 96 12.30 9.99 -9.00
CA ASP A 96 10.92 9.50 -8.85
C ASP A 96 10.12 10.41 -7.91
N ARG A 97 9.09 11.05 -8.45
CA ARG A 97 8.23 12.00 -7.73
C ARG A 97 7.04 11.36 -7.03
N ARG A 98 6.89 10.03 -7.15
CA ARG A 98 5.73 9.31 -6.62
C ARG A 98 5.82 9.08 -5.11
N TRP A 99 7.03 9.09 -4.56
CA TRP A 99 7.31 8.65 -3.20
C TRP A 99 7.68 9.82 -2.29
N VAL A 100 7.14 9.77 -1.09
CA VAL A 100 7.61 10.56 0.04
C VAL A 100 8.11 9.58 1.08
N ILE A 101 9.39 9.69 1.44
CA ILE A 101 10.06 8.74 2.32
C ILE A 101 10.42 9.43 3.63
N TYR A 102 10.00 8.83 4.74
CA TYR A 102 10.35 9.28 6.07
C TYR A 102 11.16 8.20 6.78
N ASN A 103 12.33 8.57 7.29
CA ASN A 103 13.13 7.71 8.15
C ASN A 103 12.81 8.07 9.60
N CYS A 104 12.38 7.06 10.36
CA CYS A 104 12.11 7.22 11.78
C CYS A 104 13.37 6.90 12.56
N PHE A 105 13.83 7.86 13.34
CA PHE A 105 15.00 7.66 14.19
C PHE A 105 14.56 7.15 15.56
N ASP A 106 15.29 6.18 16.08
CA ASP A 106 15.01 5.55 17.37
C ASP A 106 15.71 6.20 18.56
N PHE A 107 16.43 7.31 18.34
CA PHE A 107 17.17 7.97 19.40
C PHE A 107 16.30 8.43 20.56
N LEU A 108 15.03 8.72 20.32
CA LEU A 108 14.08 9.08 21.37
C LEU A 108 13.74 7.89 22.27
N PHE A 109 13.74 6.69 21.70
CA PHE A 109 13.48 5.47 22.46
C PHE A 109 14.69 5.06 23.32
N ASN A 110 15.89 5.36 22.87
CA ASN A 110 17.11 5.06 23.60
C ASN A 110 17.36 5.98 24.80
N LYS A 111 16.61 7.07 24.93
CA LYS A 111 16.68 7.99 26.07
C LYS A 111 15.72 7.63 27.19
N TYR A 112 14.80 6.79 26.94
CA TYR A 112 13.77 6.34 27.86
C TYR A 112 13.87 4.84 28.06
#